data_e6dc445866c951547eae55b19036d8d3
#
_entry.id   e6dc445866c951547eae55b19036d8d3
#
_cell.length_a   1.000
_cell.length_b   1.000
_cell.length_c   1.000
_cell.angle_alpha   90.00
_cell.angle_beta   90.00
_cell.angle_gamma   90.00
#
_symmetry.space_group_name_H-M   'P 1'
#
loop_
_entity.id
_entity.type
_entity.pdbx_description
1 polymer ?
#
loop_
_entity_poly.entity_id
_entity_poly.type
_entity_poly.pdbx_seq_one_letter_code
_entity_poly.pdbx_strand_id
1 'polypeptide(L)'
;VDAEGIVTTESGEPTDYTIDETGNVFVAGTPAGNIHLAAGVDPHESLLTLRTCNLILIHSDDDGRTWSRPINLNPALKQPWMRFLGTSPGNGIQLEHGTHRGRLLAPVYYNHEEGKTFSCAAVYSDDEGQTWNLGKSPNDERELFGKIVSSRHLNDDRGSTHESALVETPDGVVHSFMRNQHPSGRVAHAASIDGGETWGEVTFVEQLTEIFSQPNAISVRDECGTESVVFANASMMLPFRGCGVLRQSFDGGKTWPHNRVLNPRHHVYQCMTQRDEQTLLVLWEREWQGLFLTEVPLSWLTTSRSTLE
;
A
#
# COMPACT_ATOMS: atom_id res chain seq x y z
N VAL A 1 -6.04 25.39 -3.05
CA VAL A 1 -5.69 25.94 -4.39
C VAL A 1 -6.93 25.77 -5.24
N ASP A 2 -7.36 26.83 -5.90
CA ASP A 2 -8.51 26.77 -6.81
C ASP A 2 -8.14 26.22 -8.20
N ALA A 3 -9.11 26.19 -9.12
CA ALA A 3 -8.92 25.67 -10.47
C ALA A 3 -7.94 26.50 -11.33
N GLU A 4 -7.77 27.76 -10.98
CA GLU A 4 -6.84 28.70 -11.63
C GLU A 4 -5.44 28.66 -11.02
N GLY A 5 -5.23 27.81 -9.99
CA GLY A 5 -3.95 27.67 -9.30
C GLY A 5 -3.72 28.73 -8.21
N ILE A 6 -4.72 29.53 -7.83
CA ILE A 6 -4.59 30.54 -6.78
C ILE A 6 -4.67 29.84 -5.41
N VAL A 7 -3.72 30.15 -4.54
CA VAL A 7 -3.70 29.64 -3.17
C VAL A 7 -4.61 30.51 -2.31
N THR A 8 -5.53 29.88 -1.60
CA THR A 8 -6.44 30.55 -0.68
C THR A 8 -6.07 30.27 0.77
N THR A 9 -6.43 31.16 1.67
CA THR A 9 -6.38 30.96 3.12
C THR A 9 -7.40 29.87 3.53
N GLU A 10 -7.34 29.42 4.78
CA GLU A 10 -8.32 28.51 5.36
C GLU A 10 -9.74 29.08 5.34
N SER A 11 -9.89 30.41 5.38
CA SER A 11 -11.17 31.11 5.23
C SER A 11 -11.64 31.29 3.79
N GLY A 12 -10.85 30.83 2.80
CA GLY A 12 -11.19 30.91 1.38
C GLY A 12 -10.75 32.21 0.68
N GLU A 13 -10.05 33.13 1.37
CA GLU A 13 -9.56 34.37 0.77
C GLU A 13 -8.31 34.10 -0.09
N PRO A 14 -8.22 34.68 -1.30
CA PRO A 14 -7.06 34.51 -2.16
C PRO A 14 -5.80 35.11 -1.54
N THR A 15 -4.65 34.49 -1.81
CA THR A 15 -3.33 34.98 -1.42
C THR A 15 -2.55 35.44 -2.65
N ASP A 16 -1.36 36.01 -2.47
CA ASP A 16 -0.45 36.37 -3.56
C ASP A 16 0.28 35.16 -4.17
N TYR A 17 0.02 33.96 -3.64
CA TYR A 17 0.63 32.72 -4.15
C TYR A 17 -0.21 32.10 -5.25
N THR A 18 0.48 31.65 -6.29
CA THR A 18 -0.11 30.78 -7.32
C THR A 18 0.75 29.53 -7.53
N ILE A 19 0.12 28.45 -7.96
CA ILE A 19 0.79 27.18 -8.25
C ILE A 19 0.37 26.75 -9.65
N ASP A 20 1.33 26.42 -10.52
CA ASP A 20 1.04 25.89 -11.85
C ASP A 20 0.80 24.36 -11.82
N GLU A 21 0.39 23.80 -12.96
CA GLU A 21 0.10 22.37 -13.13
C GLU A 21 1.28 21.44 -12.81
N THR A 22 2.51 21.96 -12.84
CA THR A 22 3.73 21.21 -12.53
C THR A 22 4.21 21.42 -11.10
N GLY A 23 3.45 22.16 -10.30
CA GLY A 23 3.75 22.43 -8.90
C GLY A 23 4.74 23.57 -8.67
N ASN A 24 5.07 24.37 -9.70
CA ASN A 24 5.88 25.56 -9.47
C ASN A 24 5.06 26.61 -8.73
N VAL A 25 5.65 27.17 -7.69
CA VAL A 25 5.08 28.21 -6.84
C VAL A 25 5.57 29.58 -7.30
N PHE A 26 4.65 30.51 -7.37
CA PHE A 26 4.94 31.92 -7.69
C PHE A 26 4.35 32.80 -6.58
N VAL A 27 5.06 33.86 -6.21
CA VAL A 27 4.59 34.92 -5.31
C VAL A 27 4.52 36.20 -6.12
N ALA A 28 3.33 36.75 -6.30
CA ALA A 28 3.08 37.92 -7.14
C ALA A 28 3.73 37.75 -8.54
N GLY A 29 3.65 36.56 -9.12
CA GLY A 29 4.23 36.23 -10.43
C GLY A 29 5.73 35.93 -10.45
N THR A 30 6.43 36.02 -9.32
CA THR A 30 7.87 35.71 -9.21
C THR A 30 8.05 34.24 -8.79
N PRO A 31 8.89 33.44 -9.48
CA PRO A 31 9.15 32.06 -9.08
C PRO A 31 9.65 31.95 -7.63
N ALA A 32 9.04 31.07 -6.85
CA ALA A 32 9.32 30.86 -5.42
C ALA A 32 9.66 29.41 -5.08
N GLY A 33 9.83 28.54 -6.07
CA GLY A 33 10.16 27.14 -5.89
C GLY A 33 9.12 26.17 -6.47
N ASN A 34 9.08 24.94 -5.96
CA ASN A 34 8.16 23.91 -6.42
C ASN A 34 7.69 23.05 -5.24
N ILE A 35 6.40 22.81 -5.11
CA ILE A 35 5.80 22.05 -3.98
C ILE A 35 6.29 20.62 -3.87
N HIS A 36 6.77 20.02 -4.97
CA HIS A 36 7.27 18.66 -5.00
C HIS A 36 8.77 18.55 -4.68
N LEU A 37 9.52 19.66 -4.80
CA LEU A 37 10.97 19.69 -4.69
C LEU A 37 11.47 20.45 -3.46
N ALA A 38 10.56 20.92 -2.61
CA ALA A 38 10.92 21.71 -1.44
C ALA A 38 11.70 20.89 -0.41
N ALA A 39 12.86 21.40 0.00
CA ALA A 39 13.66 20.86 1.09
C ALA A 39 14.16 22.00 1.98
N GLY A 40 14.09 21.83 3.31
CA GLY A 40 14.68 22.77 4.27
C GLY A 40 13.98 24.13 4.40
N VAL A 41 12.73 24.24 3.95
CA VAL A 41 11.93 25.46 4.05
C VAL A 41 11.08 25.45 5.31
N ASP A 42 10.99 26.60 6.02
CA ASP A 42 10.09 26.75 7.16
C ASP A 42 8.63 26.72 6.65
N PRO A 43 7.80 25.79 7.13
CA PRO A 43 6.41 25.67 6.69
C PRO A 43 5.53 26.85 7.12
N HIS A 44 5.96 27.68 8.07
CA HIS A 44 5.26 28.89 8.49
C HIS A 44 5.60 30.11 7.61
N GLU A 45 6.70 30.05 6.88
CA GLU A 45 7.19 31.14 6.05
C GLU A 45 7.01 30.88 4.55
N SER A 46 6.61 29.66 4.18
CA SER A 46 6.48 29.27 2.77
C SER A 46 5.37 28.23 2.57
N LEU A 47 4.76 28.25 1.38
CA LEU A 47 3.89 27.17 0.89
C LEU A 47 4.67 25.86 0.67
N LEU A 48 5.98 25.93 0.53
CA LEU A 48 6.87 24.79 0.40
C LEU A 48 7.02 24.15 1.78
N THR A 49 6.28 23.09 2.03
CA THR A 49 6.27 22.42 3.34
C THR A 49 6.82 21.00 3.27
N LEU A 50 7.71 20.67 4.22
CA LEU A 50 8.18 19.31 4.44
C LEU A 50 7.19 18.46 5.27
N ARG A 51 6.09 19.06 5.73
CA ARG A 51 5.12 18.39 6.62
C ARG A 51 3.92 17.82 5.90
N THR A 52 3.91 17.86 4.57
CA THR A 52 2.83 17.26 3.77
C THR A 52 3.37 16.27 2.77
N CYS A 53 2.56 15.28 2.42
CA CYS A 53 2.79 14.37 1.31
C CYS A 53 1.69 14.57 0.29
N ASN A 54 2.06 14.56 -0.98
CA ASN A 54 1.11 14.57 -2.09
C ASN A 54 1.04 13.17 -2.69
N LEU A 55 -0.16 12.65 -2.82
CA LEU A 55 -0.44 11.43 -3.55
C LEU A 55 -0.61 11.79 -5.03
N ILE A 56 0.36 11.43 -5.84
CA ILE A 56 0.41 11.77 -7.25
C ILE A 56 0.15 10.54 -8.11
N LEU A 57 -0.77 10.67 -9.04
CA LEU A 57 -1.08 9.66 -10.06
C LEU A 57 -0.49 10.09 -11.40
N ILE A 58 0.18 9.15 -12.07
CA ILE A 58 0.52 9.21 -13.50
C ILE A 58 0.12 7.89 -14.14
N HIS A 59 -0.22 7.89 -15.43
CA HIS A 59 -0.49 6.66 -16.19
C HIS A 59 0.22 6.68 -17.54
N SER A 60 0.38 5.51 -18.11
CA SER A 60 0.93 5.28 -19.44
C SER A 60 0.05 4.29 -20.19
N ASP A 61 -0.25 4.59 -21.45
CA ASP A 61 -1.05 3.73 -22.34
C ASP A 61 -0.17 3.06 -23.43
N ASP A 62 1.16 3.15 -23.28
CA ASP A 62 2.13 2.71 -24.29
C ASP A 62 3.34 1.98 -23.68
N ASP A 63 3.12 1.18 -22.63
CA ASP A 63 4.15 0.41 -21.92
C ASP A 63 5.26 1.28 -21.30
N GLY A 64 4.90 2.46 -20.77
CA GLY A 64 5.81 3.35 -20.08
C GLY A 64 6.71 4.20 -21.00
N ARG A 65 6.43 4.26 -22.31
CA ARG A 65 7.19 5.10 -23.24
C ARG A 65 6.85 6.57 -23.09
N THR A 66 5.57 6.87 -22.87
CA THR A 66 5.08 8.19 -22.51
C THR A 66 4.19 8.13 -21.28
N TRP A 67 4.09 9.23 -20.56
CA TRP A 67 3.34 9.32 -19.30
C TRP A 67 2.39 10.50 -19.33
N SER A 68 1.25 10.37 -18.68
CA SER A 68 0.30 11.44 -18.45
C SER A 68 0.92 12.56 -17.62
N ARG A 69 0.28 13.72 -17.62
CA ARG A 69 0.58 14.75 -16.63
C ARG A 69 0.28 14.24 -15.22
N PRO A 70 1.08 14.64 -14.21
CA PRO A 70 0.81 14.28 -12.82
C PRO A 70 -0.55 14.81 -12.35
N ILE A 71 -1.33 13.98 -11.70
CA ILE A 71 -2.62 14.31 -11.08
C ILE A 71 -2.43 14.23 -9.57
N ASN A 72 -2.69 15.33 -8.87
CA ASN A 72 -2.67 15.35 -7.41
C ASN A 72 -4.01 14.84 -6.87
N LEU A 73 -4.00 13.71 -6.18
CA LEU A 73 -5.19 13.09 -5.60
C LEU A 73 -5.55 13.59 -4.20
N ASN A 74 -4.69 14.39 -3.56
CA ASN A 74 -4.96 14.90 -2.22
C ASN A 74 -6.29 15.65 -2.09
N PRO A 75 -6.69 16.52 -3.04
CA PRO A 75 -7.98 17.23 -2.94
C PRO A 75 -9.20 16.33 -2.86
N ALA A 76 -9.12 15.14 -3.49
CA ALA A 76 -10.21 14.15 -3.46
C ALA A 76 -10.14 13.20 -2.26
N LEU A 77 -8.93 12.86 -1.80
CA LEU A 77 -8.72 11.73 -0.88
C LEU A 77 -8.29 12.15 0.52
N LYS A 78 -7.40 13.16 0.63
CA LYS A 78 -6.78 13.52 1.90
C LYS A 78 -7.74 14.35 2.76
N GLN A 79 -8.12 13.81 3.91
CA GLN A 79 -8.96 14.53 4.84
C GLN A 79 -8.17 15.63 5.60
N PRO A 80 -8.79 16.74 6.01
CA PRO A 80 -8.11 17.84 6.68
C PRO A 80 -7.32 17.44 7.94
N TRP A 81 -7.75 16.38 8.63
CA TRP A 81 -7.11 15.85 9.83
C TRP A 81 -5.94 14.90 9.53
N MET A 82 -5.70 14.54 8.27
CA MET A 82 -4.59 13.67 7.88
C MET A 82 -3.32 14.49 7.66
N ARG A 83 -2.28 14.20 8.41
CA ARG A 83 -0.95 14.78 8.20
C ARG A 83 -0.25 14.13 7.01
N PHE A 84 -0.26 12.82 6.97
CA PHE A 84 0.33 12.00 5.91
C PHE A 84 -0.78 11.17 5.26
N LEU A 85 -0.72 11.05 3.96
CA LEU A 85 -1.43 10.05 3.15
C LEU A 85 -0.47 9.60 2.05
N GLY A 86 -0.17 8.31 1.98
CA GLY A 86 0.72 7.73 0.98
C GLY A 86 0.28 6.35 0.55
N THR A 87 0.78 5.90 -0.60
CA THR A 87 0.58 4.53 -1.07
C THR A 87 1.42 3.56 -0.27
N SER A 88 0.91 2.36 -0.07
CA SER A 88 1.75 1.23 0.29
C SER A 88 2.68 0.87 -0.88
N PRO A 89 3.94 0.47 -0.61
CA PRO A 89 4.79 -0.08 -1.65
C PRO A 89 4.21 -1.38 -2.21
N GLY A 90 4.28 -1.57 -3.52
CA GLY A 90 3.79 -2.78 -4.17
C GLY A 90 2.71 -2.49 -5.21
N ASN A 91 1.79 -3.41 -5.36
CA ASN A 91 0.82 -3.41 -6.46
C ASN A 91 -0.53 -2.85 -6.02
N GLY A 92 -1.16 -2.06 -6.91
CA GLY A 92 -2.61 -1.99 -7.00
C GLY A 92 -3.17 -3.22 -7.71
N ILE A 93 -4.47 -3.40 -7.64
CA ILE A 93 -5.18 -4.49 -8.33
C ILE A 93 -6.37 -3.94 -9.10
N GLN A 94 -6.77 -4.64 -10.17
CA GLN A 94 -8.05 -4.47 -10.80
C GLN A 94 -8.90 -5.69 -10.46
N LEU A 95 -10.12 -5.48 -9.95
CA LEU A 95 -11.00 -6.56 -9.57
C LEU A 95 -11.52 -7.31 -10.80
N GLU A 96 -11.42 -8.63 -10.76
CA GLU A 96 -11.85 -9.53 -11.85
C GLU A 96 -13.18 -10.23 -11.52
N HIS A 97 -13.56 -10.27 -10.24
CA HIS A 97 -14.70 -11.03 -9.75
C HIS A 97 -15.75 -10.13 -9.06
N GLY A 98 -16.89 -10.71 -8.73
CA GLY A 98 -17.92 -10.05 -7.93
C GLY A 98 -18.60 -8.87 -8.60
N THR A 99 -19.31 -8.06 -7.80
CA THR A 99 -20.13 -6.94 -8.24
C THR A 99 -19.35 -5.71 -8.65
N HIS A 100 -18.09 -5.62 -8.21
CA HIS A 100 -17.18 -4.48 -8.48
C HIS A 100 -16.12 -4.82 -9.53
N ARG A 101 -16.41 -5.78 -10.42
CA ARG A 101 -15.51 -6.15 -11.51
C ARG A 101 -15.11 -4.92 -12.33
N GLY A 102 -13.80 -4.75 -12.56
CA GLY A 102 -13.22 -3.61 -13.27
C GLY A 102 -12.77 -2.47 -12.38
N ARG A 103 -13.17 -2.44 -11.09
CA ARG A 103 -12.72 -1.47 -10.11
C ARG A 103 -11.20 -1.55 -9.94
N LEU A 104 -10.55 -0.39 -9.96
CA LEU A 104 -9.15 -0.28 -9.58
C LEU A 104 -9.04 -0.06 -8.08
N LEU A 105 -8.12 -0.77 -7.43
CA LEU A 105 -7.79 -0.56 -6.00
C LEU A 105 -6.30 -0.35 -5.83
N ALA A 106 -5.94 0.59 -4.94
CA ALA A 106 -4.58 0.74 -4.48
C ALA A 106 -4.54 0.85 -2.95
N PRO A 107 -3.60 0.16 -2.27
CA PRO A 107 -3.47 0.25 -0.84
C PRO A 107 -2.80 1.56 -0.44
N VAL A 108 -3.35 2.22 0.57
CA VAL A 108 -2.81 3.45 1.15
C VAL A 108 -2.71 3.34 2.66
N TYR A 109 -1.93 4.22 3.28
CA TYR A 109 -1.92 4.38 4.73
C TYR A 109 -1.73 5.85 5.10
N TYR A 110 -2.22 6.22 6.25
CA TYR A 110 -2.23 7.60 6.70
C TYR A 110 -2.13 7.70 8.22
N ASN A 111 -1.81 8.89 8.70
CA ASN A 111 -1.87 9.22 10.12
C ASN A 111 -2.58 10.56 10.33
N HIS A 112 -3.01 10.81 11.55
CA HIS A 112 -3.57 12.09 11.95
C HIS A 112 -2.48 13.06 12.47
N GLU A 113 -2.83 14.33 12.62
CA GLU A 113 -1.89 15.43 12.90
C GLU A 113 -1.08 15.25 14.19
N GLU A 114 -1.69 14.71 15.23
CA GLU A 114 -1.05 14.54 16.54
C GLU A 114 -0.41 13.17 16.72
N GLY A 115 -0.69 12.22 15.80
CA GLY A 115 -0.41 10.82 15.99
C GLY A 115 0.86 10.32 15.35
N LYS A 116 1.53 9.44 16.08
CA LYS A 116 2.58 8.57 15.55
C LYS A 116 2.01 7.28 14.97
N THR A 117 0.73 7.03 15.21
CA THR A 117 -0.01 5.84 14.80
C THR A 117 -0.52 5.96 13.38
N PHE A 118 -0.59 4.84 12.70
CA PHE A 118 -1.02 4.76 11.32
C PHE A 118 -2.25 3.88 11.15
N SER A 119 -3.01 4.15 10.11
CA SER A 119 -4.11 3.31 9.65
C SER A 119 -4.03 3.13 8.14
N CYS A 120 -4.16 1.90 7.68
CA CYS A 120 -4.26 1.62 6.25
C CYS A 120 -5.72 1.69 5.77
N ALA A 121 -5.89 1.84 4.46
CA ALA A 121 -7.16 1.75 3.74
C ALA A 121 -6.88 1.37 2.29
N ALA A 122 -7.93 1.27 1.49
CA ALA A 122 -7.83 1.22 0.04
C ALA A 122 -8.36 2.52 -0.56
N VAL A 123 -7.74 2.99 -1.65
CA VAL A 123 -8.37 3.94 -2.57
C VAL A 123 -8.88 3.16 -3.76
N TYR A 124 -10.03 3.58 -4.30
CA TYR A 124 -10.66 2.87 -5.42
C TYR A 124 -11.21 3.82 -6.47
N SER A 125 -11.29 3.31 -7.70
CA SER A 125 -11.86 3.98 -8.86
C SER A 125 -12.77 3.00 -9.62
N ASP A 126 -13.97 3.47 -9.96
CA ASP A 126 -14.96 2.73 -10.75
C ASP A 126 -15.06 3.23 -12.20
N ASP A 127 -14.19 4.18 -12.59
CA ASP A 127 -14.24 4.88 -13.87
C ASP A 127 -12.86 4.91 -14.57
N GLU A 128 -12.11 3.80 -14.47
CA GLU A 128 -10.80 3.62 -15.10
C GLU A 128 -9.74 4.65 -14.62
N GLY A 129 -9.83 5.08 -13.36
CA GLY A 129 -8.85 5.98 -12.74
C GLY A 129 -9.13 7.47 -12.95
N GLN A 130 -10.29 7.86 -13.49
CA GLN A 130 -10.65 9.26 -13.68
C GLN A 130 -11.01 9.92 -12.34
N THR A 131 -11.74 9.23 -11.48
CA THR A 131 -12.02 9.66 -10.12
C THR A 131 -11.62 8.60 -9.10
N TRP A 132 -11.24 9.06 -7.91
CA TRP A 132 -10.78 8.18 -6.83
C TRP A 132 -11.49 8.51 -5.52
N ASN A 133 -11.81 7.45 -4.78
CA ASN A 133 -12.43 7.50 -3.47
C ASN A 133 -11.56 6.82 -2.43
N LEU A 134 -11.64 7.28 -1.19
CA LEU A 134 -11.00 6.64 -0.05
C LEU A 134 -12.02 5.75 0.68
N GLY A 135 -11.74 4.45 0.77
CA GLY A 135 -12.49 3.51 1.60
C GLY A 135 -12.26 3.74 3.09
N LYS A 136 -13.07 3.10 3.93
CA LYS A 136 -12.86 3.07 5.38
C LYS A 136 -11.56 2.30 5.71
N SER A 137 -11.03 2.56 6.89
CA SER A 137 -9.92 1.79 7.44
C SER A 137 -10.44 0.55 8.16
N PRO A 138 -9.69 -0.58 8.15
CA PRO A 138 -9.95 -1.69 9.05
C PRO A 138 -9.86 -1.33 10.55
N ASN A 139 -9.29 -0.15 10.88
CA ASN A 139 -9.26 0.39 12.23
C ASN A 139 -10.52 1.17 12.61
N ASP A 140 -11.43 1.46 11.66
CA ASP A 140 -12.67 2.15 11.99
C ASP A 140 -13.66 1.17 12.65
N GLU A 141 -14.17 1.56 13.82
CA GLU A 141 -15.06 0.75 14.66
C GLU A 141 -14.43 -0.57 15.20
N ARG A 142 -13.11 -0.70 15.12
CA ARG A 142 -12.37 -1.86 15.61
C ARG A 142 -12.32 -1.87 17.15
N GLU A 143 -12.57 -3.02 17.75
CA GLU A 143 -12.25 -3.23 19.16
C GLU A 143 -10.74 -3.53 19.32
N LEU A 144 -10.07 -2.75 20.17
CA LEU A 144 -8.66 -2.91 20.50
C LEU A 144 -8.49 -2.84 22.02
N PHE A 145 -8.10 -3.95 22.64
CA PHE A 145 -7.89 -4.05 24.11
C PHE A 145 -9.08 -3.49 24.94
N GLY A 146 -10.31 -3.86 24.54
CA GLY A 146 -11.53 -3.45 25.23
C GLY A 146 -12.00 -2.03 24.94
N LYS A 147 -11.47 -1.36 23.91
CA LYS A 147 -11.88 -0.03 23.46
C LYS A 147 -12.19 -0.04 21.97
N ILE A 148 -13.28 0.62 21.60
CA ILE A 148 -13.56 0.89 20.19
C ILE A 148 -12.67 2.04 19.74
N VAL A 149 -11.92 1.81 18.67
CA VAL A 149 -11.01 2.78 18.05
C VAL A 149 -11.53 3.21 16.68
N SER A 150 -10.97 4.29 16.16
CA SER A 150 -11.14 4.71 14.77
C SER A 150 -9.82 5.20 14.22
N SER A 151 -9.65 5.13 12.92
CA SER A 151 -8.44 5.59 12.24
C SER A 151 -8.08 7.04 12.53
N ARG A 152 -9.11 7.88 12.74
CA ARG A 152 -8.95 9.31 13.07
C ARG A 152 -8.42 9.56 14.48
N HIS A 153 -8.71 8.67 15.43
CA HIS A 153 -8.44 8.88 16.86
C HIS A 153 -7.56 7.78 17.46
N LEU A 154 -6.94 6.96 16.62
CA LEU A 154 -6.03 5.92 17.08
C LEU A 154 -4.81 6.58 17.72
N ASN A 155 -4.54 6.24 18.97
CA ASN A 155 -3.41 6.75 19.75
C ASN A 155 -2.60 5.65 20.43
N ASP A 156 -2.85 4.38 20.07
CA ASP A 156 -2.14 3.21 20.57
C ASP A 156 -1.42 2.52 19.40
N ASP A 157 -0.08 2.54 19.43
CA ASP A 157 0.75 1.97 18.36
C ASP A 157 0.47 0.48 18.13
N ARG A 158 -0.01 -0.23 19.14
CA ARG A 158 -0.39 -1.65 19.01
C ARG A 158 -1.58 -1.86 18.07
N GLY A 159 -2.35 -0.82 17.79
CA GLY A 159 -3.42 -0.81 16.81
C GLY A 159 -2.98 -0.33 15.42
N SER A 160 -1.77 0.20 15.29
CA SER A 160 -1.30 0.73 14.00
C SER A 160 -1.28 -0.35 12.94
N THR A 161 -1.83 0.01 11.77
CA THR A 161 -1.72 -0.73 10.51
C THR A 161 -1.08 0.19 9.47
N HIS A 162 -0.04 -0.30 8.81
CA HIS A 162 0.79 0.50 7.91
C HIS A 162 0.63 0.05 6.45
N GLU A 163 1.76 -0.14 5.78
CA GLU A 163 1.82 -0.69 4.42
C GLU A 163 1.02 -1.99 4.35
N SER A 164 0.23 -2.13 3.30
CA SER A 164 -0.62 -3.31 3.11
C SER A 164 -0.54 -3.80 1.67
N ALA A 165 -0.86 -5.07 1.46
CA ALA A 165 -1.03 -5.67 0.16
C ALA A 165 -2.47 -6.13 -0.01
N LEU A 166 -3.05 -5.85 -1.18
CA LEU A 166 -4.41 -6.24 -1.52
C LEU A 166 -4.38 -7.40 -2.50
N VAL A 167 -5.25 -8.38 -2.29
CA VAL A 167 -5.50 -9.44 -3.27
C VAL A 167 -6.99 -9.73 -3.34
N GLU A 168 -7.50 -10.04 -4.52
CA GLU A 168 -8.84 -10.55 -4.73
C GLU A 168 -8.78 -12.08 -4.85
N THR A 169 -9.76 -12.78 -4.28
CA THR A 169 -9.95 -14.22 -4.44
C THR A 169 -11.13 -14.53 -5.36
N PRO A 170 -11.24 -15.76 -5.93
CA PRO A 170 -12.27 -16.10 -6.93
C PRO A 170 -13.71 -15.91 -6.46
N ASP A 171 -13.96 -15.85 -5.17
CA ASP A 171 -15.26 -15.54 -4.58
C ASP A 171 -15.57 -14.04 -4.53
N GLY A 172 -14.69 -13.19 -5.07
CA GLY A 172 -14.85 -11.74 -5.12
C GLY A 172 -14.53 -11.03 -3.80
N VAL A 173 -13.93 -11.73 -2.85
CA VAL A 173 -13.49 -11.14 -1.58
C VAL A 173 -12.12 -10.49 -1.76
N VAL A 174 -11.98 -9.26 -1.31
CA VAL A 174 -10.70 -8.56 -1.26
C VAL A 174 -10.06 -8.74 0.11
N HIS A 175 -8.86 -9.27 0.14
CA HIS A 175 -8.07 -9.47 1.36
C HIS A 175 -6.99 -8.40 1.47
N SER A 176 -6.82 -7.81 2.66
CA SER A 176 -5.74 -6.89 3.00
C SER A 176 -4.81 -7.55 4.01
N PHE A 177 -3.53 -7.70 3.65
CA PHE A 177 -2.46 -8.15 4.54
C PHE A 177 -1.65 -6.94 4.97
N MET A 178 -1.60 -6.67 6.28
CA MET A 178 -1.16 -5.39 6.81
C MET A 178 0.06 -5.54 7.72
N ARG A 179 1.09 -4.75 7.44
CA ARG A 179 2.16 -4.47 8.39
C ARG A 179 1.59 -3.79 9.63
N ASN A 180 2.03 -4.21 10.82
CA ASN A 180 1.48 -3.70 12.06
C ASN A 180 2.50 -3.73 13.22
N GLN A 181 2.12 -3.17 14.35
CA GLN A 181 2.92 -3.16 15.59
C GLN A 181 2.24 -3.95 16.73
N HIS A 182 1.26 -4.79 16.41
CA HIS A 182 0.59 -5.58 17.41
C HIS A 182 1.55 -6.60 18.07
N PRO A 183 1.47 -6.80 19.39
CA PRO A 183 2.41 -7.66 20.11
C PRO A 183 2.31 -9.15 19.75
N SER A 184 1.32 -9.57 18.96
CA SER A 184 1.26 -10.95 18.45
C SER A 184 2.45 -11.33 17.57
N GLY A 185 3.12 -10.34 16.92
CA GLY A 185 4.16 -10.60 15.93
C GLY A 185 3.64 -11.35 14.70
N ARG A 186 2.38 -11.14 14.34
CA ARG A 186 1.70 -11.75 13.19
C ARG A 186 1.19 -10.68 12.23
N VAL A 187 1.20 -11.00 10.94
CA VAL A 187 0.63 -10.14 9.91
C VAL A 187 -0.85 -9.96 10.19
N ALA A 188 -1.31 -8.72 10.25
CA ALA A 188 -2.71 -8.40 10.40
C ALA A 188 -3.43 -8.61 9.07
N HIS A 189 -4.68 -9.03 9.13
CA HIS A 189 -5.52 -9.33 7.98
C HIS A 189 -6.94 -8.84 8.20
N ALA A 190 -7.55 -8.30 7.16
CA ALA A 190 -8.97 -8.02 7.10
C ALA A 190 -9.50 -8.37 5.70
N ALA A 191 -10.79 -8.68 5.59
CA ALA A 191 -11.46 -9.01 4.34
C ALA A 191 -12.58 -8.00 4.04
N SER A 192 -12.76 -7.67 2.77
CA SER A 192 -13.81 -6.79 2.26
C SER A 192 -14.67 -7.57 1.26
N ILE A 193 -15.98 -7.46 1.40
CA ILE A 193 -16.97 -8.07 0.48
C ILE A 193 -17.62 -7.02 -0.45
N ASP A 194 -17.24 -5.76 -0.32
CA ASP A 194 -17.75 -4.62 -1.08
C ASP A 194 -16.66 -3.93 -1.92
N GLY A 195 -15.64 -4.70 -2.31
CA GLY A 195 -14.59 -4.21 -3.19
C GLY A 195 -13.70 -3.14 -2.55
N GLY A 196 -13.39 -3.25 -1.25
CA GLY A 196 -12.45 -2.39 -0.55
C GLY A 196 -13.05 -1.12 0.06
N GLU A 197 -14.37 -0.95 0.03
CA GLU A 197 -15.04 0.21 0.66
C GLU A 197 -15.08 0.09 2.18
N THR A 198 -15.38 -1.12 2.67
CA THR A 198 -15.38 -1.41 4.10
C THR A 198 -14.67 -2.74 4.39
N TRP A 199 -14.32 -2.97 5.65
CA TRP A 199 -13.55 -4.13 6.07
C TRP A 199 -14.21 -4.84 7.24
N GLY A 200 -14.10 -6.15 7.24
CA GLY A 200 -14.45 -6.98 8.38
C GLY A 200 -13.45 -6.86 9.54
N GLU A 201 -13.59 -7.76 10.51
CA GLU A 201 -12.74 -7.81 11.69
C GLU A 201 -11.25 -7.96 11.33
N VAL A 202 -10.38 -7.23 12.03
CA VAL A 202 -8.94 -7.41 11.92
C VAL A 202 -8.51 -8.63 12.71
N THR A 203 -7.96 -9.61 12.01
CA THR A 203 -7.40 -10.86 12.56
C THR A 203 -5.90 -10.90 12.37
N PHE A 204 -5.22 -11.87 13.02
CA PHE A 204 -3.78 -12.07 12.92
C PHE A 204 -3.49 -13.45 12.37
N VAL A 205 -2.79 -13.52 11.23
CA VAL A 205 -2.52 -14.79 10.54
C VAL A 205 -1.38 -15.53 11.22
N GLU A 206 -1.70 -16.62 11.93
CA GLU A 206 -0.74 -17.37 12.76
C GLU A 206 0.52 -17.79 12.01
N GLN A 207 0.40 -18.16 10.74
CA GLN A 207 1.50 -18.65 9.92
C GLN A 207 2.34 -17.55 9.26
N LEU A 208 1.94 -16.28 9.38
CA LEU A 208 2.63 -15.15 8.78
C LEU A 208 3.31 -14.30 9.86
N THR A 209 4.62 -14.41 9.96
CA THR A 209 5.42 -13.63 10.93
C THR A 209 5.48 -12.17 10.51
N GLU A 210 5.24 -11.26 11.46
CA GLU A 210 5.39 -9.83 11.31
C GLU A 210 6.63 -9.35 12.08
N ILE A 211 7.49 -8.61 11.39
CA ILE A 211 8.73 -8.05 11.96
C ILE A 211 8.88 -6.56 11.64
N PHE A 212 7.77 -5.89 11.42
CA PHE A 212 7.70 -4.51 10.98
C PHE A 212 8.35 -4.30 9.60
N SER A 213 8.00 -5.17 8.64
CA SER A 213 8.41 -5.10 7.24
C SER A 213 7.20 -5.11 6.31
N GLN A 214 7.35 -4.52 5.14
CA GLN A 214 6.29 -4.45 4.13
C GLN A 214 5.87 -5.87 3.70
N PRO A 215 4.58 -6.22 3.77
CA PRO A 215 4.03 -7.41 3.12
C PRO A 215 3.81 -7.15 1.64
N ASN A 216 3.96 -8.19 0.82
CA ASN A 216 3.45 -8.18 -0.55
C ASN A 216 2.64 -9.45 -0.80
N ALA A 217 1.55 -9.34 -1.53
CA ALA A 217 0.70 -10.46 -1.88
C ALA A 217 0.10 -10.25 -3.26
N ILE A 218 -0.02 -11.34 -4.02
CA ILE A 218 -0.68 -11.35 -5.33
C ILE A 218 -1.51 -12.61 -5.49
N SER A 219 -2.58 -12.52 -6.26
CA SER A 219 -3.27 -13.68 -6.81
C SER A 219 -2.48 -14.21 -8.01
N VAL A 220 -2.34 -15.52 -8.12
CA VAL A 220 -1.69 -16.19 -9.25
C VAL A 220 -2.56 -17.33 -9.75
N ARG A 221 -2.46 -17.62 -11.05
CA ARG A 221 -3.15 -18.73 -11.70
C ARG A 221 -2.12 -19.65 -12.36
N ASP A 222 -2.19 -20.94 -12.05
CA ASP A 222 -1.29 -21.94 -12.65
C ASP A 222 -1.80 -22.45 -14.01
N GLU A 223 -1.01 -23.30 -14.68
CA GLU A 223 -1.34 -23.92 -15.98
C GLU A 223 -2.63 -24.74 -15.98
N CYS A 224 -3.07 -25.19 -14.82
CA CYS A 224 -4.32 -25.92 -14.65
C CYS A 224 -5.50 -25.00 -14.40
N GLY A 225 -5.26 -23.69 -14.35
CA GLY A 225 -6.28 -22.68 -14.02
C GLY A 225 -6.56 -22.58 -12.53
N THR A 226 -5.74 -23.20 -11.67
CA THR A 226 -5.91 -23.14 -10.21
C THR A 226 -5.43 -21.80 -9.71
N GLU A 227 -6.31 -21.07 -9.04
CA GLU A 227 -5.96 -19.81 -8.40
C GLU A 227 -5.45 -20.01 -6.98
N SER A 228 -4.46 -19.22 -6.60
CA SER A 228 -3.87 -19.23 -5.27
C SER A 228 -3.31 -17.85 -4.92
N VAL A 229 -3.12 -17.60 -3.63
CA VAL A 229 -2.47 -16.38 -3.14
C VAL A 229 -1.01 -16.69 -2.83
N VAL A 230 -0.10 -15.91 -3.39
CA VAL A 230 1.32 -15.92 -3.00
C VAL A 230 1.60 -14.69 -2.16
N PHE A 231 2.15 -14.92 -0.96
CA PHE A 231 2.53 -13.89 0.00
C PHE A 231 4.04 -13.88 0.21
N ALA A 232 4.63 -12.71 0.30
CA ALA A 232 6.05 -12.51 0.56
C ALA A 232 6.28 -11.48 1.66
N ASN A 233 7.23 -11.74 2.55
CA ASN A 233 7.79 -10.76 3.46
C ASN A 233 9.14 -11.20 4.01
N ALA A 234 9.84 -10.28 4.70
CA ALA A 234 10.91 -10.63 5.61
C ALA A 234 10.32 -11.30 6.87
N SER A 235 10.93 -12.38 7.35
CA SER A 235 10.35 -13.25 8.41
C SER A 235 11.21 -13.39 9.65
N MET A 236 12.38 -12.74 9.72
CA MET A 236 13.30 -12.82 10.85
C MET A 236 13.85 -11.46 11.24
N MET A 237 13.95 -11.23 12.55
CA MET A 237 14.55 -10.00 13.08
C MET A 237 16.09 -9.97 12.94
N LEU A 238 16.75 -11.11 12.84
CA LEU A 238 18.19 -11.22 12.75
C LEU A 238 18.63 -11.98 11.50
N PRO A 239 19.47 -11.37 10.63
CA PRO A 239 19.80 -9.95 10.66
C PRO A 239 18.53 -9.11 10.53
N PHE A 240 18.53 -7.88 11.03
CA PHE A 240 17.35 -7.00 10.97
C PHE A 240 16.71 -7.00 9.57
N ARG A 241 15.40 -7.28 9.51
CA ARG A 241 14.68 -7.55 8.28
C ARG A 241 15.38 -8.61 7.43
N GLY A 242 15.47 -9.80 7.97
CA GLY A 242 16.11 -10.94 7.30
C GLY A 242 15.14 -12.02 6.89
N CYS A 243 15.65 -12.97 6.11
CA CYS A 243 14.95 -14.15 5.65
C CYS A 243 13.67 -13.84 4.85
N GLY A 244 13.87 -13.42 3.58
CA GLY A 244 12.76 -13.29 2.63
C GLY A 244 12.12 -14.65 2.36
N VAL A 245 10.81 -14.76 2.61
CA VAL A 245 10.06 -16.01 2.48
C VAL A 245 8.85 -15.80 1.56
N LEU A 246 8.69 -16.70 0.60
CA LEU A 246 7.46 -16.84 -0.18
C LEU A 246 6.57 -17.91 0.45
N ARG A 247 5.27 -17.64 0.51
CA ARG A 247 4.26 -18.57 1.01
C ARG A 247 3.09 -18.64 0.05
N GLN A 248 2.47 -19.80 -0.08
CA GLN A 248 1.32 -20.01 -0.97
C GLN A 248 0.14 -20.60 -0.22
N SER A 249 -1.04 -20.04 -0.50
CA SER A 249 -2.33 -20.43 0.03
C SER A 249 -3.29 -20.75 -1.10
N PHE A 250 -4.07 -21.81 -0.96
CA PHE A 250 -5.11 -22.23 -1.90
C PHE A 250 -6.53 -22.04 -1.35
N ASP A 251 -6.66 -21.43 -0.18
CA ASP A 251 -7.93 -21.26 0.53
C ASP A 251 -8.22 -19.78 0.89
N GLY A 252 -7.73 -18.85 0.05
CA GLY A 252 -7.93 -17.42 0.24
C GLY A 252 -7.13 -16.83 1.41
N GLY A 253 -5.95 -17.40 1.72
CA GLY A 253 -5.08 -16.89 2.78
C GLY A 253 -5.42 -17.38 4.20
N LYS A 254 -6.31 -18.36 4.34
CA LYS A 254 -6.66 -18.97 5.64
C LYS A 254 -5.55 -19.87 6.15
N THR A 255 -4.95 -20.67 5.25
CA THR A 255 -3.81 -21.54 5.57
C THR A 255 -2.67 -21.36 4.55
N TRP A 256 -1.43 -21.57 4.98
CA TRP A 256 -0.22 -21.36 4.20
C TRP A 256 0.68 -22.61 4.25
N PRO A 257 0.24 -23.71 3.64
CA PRO A 257 0.95 -25.01 3.73
C PRO A 257 2.30 -25.01 3.01
N HIS A 258 2.46 -24.14 2.02
CA HIS A 258 3.68 -24.07 1.23
C HIS A 258 4.48 -22.83 1.58
N ASN A 259 5.78 -23.02 1.84
CA ASN A 259 6.70 -21.92 2.09
C ASN A 259 8.09 -22.22 1.54
N ARG A 260 8.77 -21.18 1.06
CA ARG A 260 10.13 -21.23 0.53
C ARG A 260 10.92 -20.02 0.95
N VAL A 261 12.14 -20.24 1.34
CA VAL A 261 13.10 -19.18 1.61
C VAL A 261 13.67 -18.70 0.27
N LEU A 262 13.36 -17.48 -0.12
CA LEU A 262 13.91 -16.80 -1.29
C LEU A 262 15.35 -16.35 -1.01
N ASN A 263 15.57 -15.72 0.13
CA ASN A 263 16.87 -15.25 0.57
C ASN A 263 17.00 -15.44 2.10
N PRO A 264 17.98 -16.25 2.57
CA PRO A 264 18.13 -16.52 4.01
C PRO A 264 18.83 -15.38 4.79
N ARG A 265 19.30 -14.35 4.09
CA ARG A 265 20.04 -13.22 4.67
C ARG A 265 19.16 -11.99 4.72
N HIS A 266 19.80 -10.81 4.76
CA HIS A 266 19.13 -9.51 4.76
C HIS A 266 18.20 -9.37 3.55
N HIS A 267 16.93 -9.08 3.81
CA HIS A 267 15.84 -8.96 2.84
C HIS A 267 14.83 -7.98 3.43
N VAL A 268 14.50 -6.93 2.73
CA VAL A 268 13.71 -5.84 3.27
C VAL A 268 12.33 -5.80 2.61
N TYR A 269 12.24 -5.19 1.45
CA TYR A 269 11.00 -5.04 0.72
C TYR A 269 11.00 -5.88 -0.55
N GLN A 270 9.82 -6.20 -1.03
CA GLN A 270 9.64 -6.95 -2.28
C GLN A 270 8.35 -6.54 -2.99
N CYS A 271 8.34 -6.75 -4.28
CA CYS A 271 7.18 -6.64 -5.14
C CYS A 271 7.14 -7.87 -6.06
N MET A 272 5.96 -8.41 -6.27
CA MET A 272 5.79 -9.61 -7.09
C MET A 272 4.85 -9.35 -8.26
N THR A 273 5.07 -10.05 -9.35
CA THR A 273 4.11 -10.16 -10.44
C THR A 273 4.21 -11.54 -11.08
N GLN A 274 3.11 -12.03 -11.62
CA GLN A 274 3.11 -13.24 -12.40
C GLN A 274 3.47 -12.89 -13.85
N ARG A 275 4.53 -13.49 -14.42
CA ARG A 275 4.94 -13.30 -15.80
C ARG A 275 4.10 -14.16 -16.76
N ASP A 276 3.90 -15.40 -16.36
CA ASP A 276 3.16 -16.42 -17.10
C ASP A 276 2.62 -17.48 -16.12
N GLU A 277 1.86 -18.45 -16.59
CA GLU A 277 1.22 -19.49 -15.77
C GLU A 277 2.21 -20.38 -14.98
N GLN A 278 3.51 -20.29 -15.26
CA GLN A 278 4.57 -21.08 -14.62
C GLN A 278 5.51 -20.26 -13.75
N THR A 279 5.59 -18.93 -13.97
CA THR A 279 6.69 -18.11 -13.48
C THR A 279 6.21 -16.88 -12.73
N LEU A 280 6.68 -16.75 -11.50
CA LEU A 280 6.60 -15.57 -10.68
C LEU A 280 7.88 -14.75 -10.81
N LEU A 281 7.76 -13.44 -10.98
CA LEU A 281 8.87 -12.50 -10.85
C LEU A 281 8.82 -11.87 -9.47
N VAL A 282 9.95 -11.86 -8.77
CA VAL A 282 10.11 -11.22 -7.46
C VAL A 282 11.22 -10.20 -7.55
N LEU A 283 10.84 -8.92 -7.51
CA LEU A 283 11.79 -7.82 -7.31
C LEU A 283 11.92 -7.58 -5.81
N TRP A 284 13.13 -7.64 -5.28
CA TRP A 284 13.36 -7.48 -3.85
C TRP A 284 14.63 -6.67 -3.57
N GLU A 285 14.67 -6.06 -2.41
CA GLU A 285 15.79 -5.25 -2.01
C GLU A 285 16.61 -5.87 -0.89
N ARG A 286 17.88 -5.58 -0.98
CA ARG A 286 18.86 -5.81 0.05
C ARG A 286 19.46 -4.45 0.38
N GLU A 287 18.93 -3.85 1.43
CA GLU A 287 19.23 -2.48 1.86
C GLU A 287 20.74 -2.20 1.75
N TRP A 288 21.11 -1.07 1.16
CA TRP A 288 22.48 -0.63 0.88
C TRP A 288 23.25 -1.45 -0.19
N GLN A 289 22.70 -2.54 -0.70
CA GLN A 289 23.40 -3.42 -1.64
C GLN A 289 22.78 -3.47 -3.03
N GLY A 290 21.50 -3.16 -3.15
CA GLY A 290 20.83 -3.07 -4.44
C GLY A 290 19.47 -3.77 -4.52
N LEU A 291 18.91 -3.73 -5.72
CA LEU A 291 17.69 -4.40 -6.09
C LEU A 291 18.03 -5.68 -6.86
N PHE A 292 17.29 -6.74 -6.61
CA PHE A 292 17.46 -8.05 -7.21
C PHE A 292 16.15 -8.50 -7.82
N LEU A 293 16.20 -9.01 -9.04
CA LEU A 293 15.08 -9.68 -9.69
C LEU A 293 15.33 -11.19 -9.69
N THR A 294 14.38 -11.95 -9.17
CA THR A 294 14.43 -13.42 -9.15
C THR A 294 13.23 -13.99 -9.89
N GLU A 295 13.47 -14.88 -10.83
CA GLU A 295 12.44 -15.71 -11.46
C GLU A 295 12.22 -16.96 -10.60
N VAL A 296 10.98 -17.18 -10.21
CA VAL A 296 10.57 -18.29 -9.34
C VAL A 296 9.55 -19.16 -10.07
N PRO A 297 9.86 -20.41 -10.39
CA PRO A 297 8.86 -21.34 -10.91
C PRO A 297 7.75 -21.56 -9.85
N LEU A 298 6.47 -21.44 -10.23
CA LEU A 298 5.36 -21.70 -9.30
C LEU A 298 5.42 -23.09 -8.70
N SER A 299 5.83 -24.08 -9.49
CA SER A 299 6.05 -25.46 -9.04
C SER A 299 7.07 -25.59 -7.92
N TRP A 300 8.05 -24.68 -7.85
CA TRP A 300 9.04 -24.68 -6.76
C TRP A 300 8.41 -24.39 -5.40
N LEU A 301 7.33 -23.61 -5.35
CA LEU A 301 6.63 -23.31 -4.10
C LEU A 301 5.99 -24.56 -3.51
N THR A 302 5.39 -25.40 -4.36
CA THR A 302 4.63 -26.61 -3.96
C THR A 302 5.45 -27.89 -3.88
N THR A 303 6.64 -27.94 -4.50
CA THR A 303 7.49 -29.16 -4.48
C THR A 303 7.81 -29.54 -3.04
N SER A 304 7.54 -30.79 -2.68
CA SER A 304 7.95 -31.35 -1.39
C SER A 304 9.47 -31.25 -1.24
N ARG A 305 9.97 -30.83 -0.08
CA ARG A 305 11.40 -30.99 0.22
C ARG A 305 11.68 -32.49 0.15
N SER A 306 12.39 -32.94 -0.87
CA SER A 306 13.03 -34.24 -0.76
C SER A 306 13.91 -34.18 0.49
N THR A 307 13.62 -35.02 1.47
CA THR A 307 14.56 -35.30 2.55
C THR A 307 15.86 -35.69 1.84
N LEU A 308 16.85 -34.81 1.91
CA LEU A 308 18.21 -35.20 1.60
C LEU A 308 18.57 -36.23 2.67
N GLU A 309 18.61 -37.50 2.26
CA GLU A 309 19.27 -38.55 3.01
C GLU A 309 20.75 -38.25 3.14
#